data_ba8d4037ed8745abcd17d677a2d72e80
#
_entry.id   ba8d4037ed8745abcd17d677a2d72e80
#
_cell.length_a   1.000
_cell.length_b   1.000
_cell.length_c   1.000
_cell.angle_alpha   90.00
_cell.angle_beta   90.00
_cell.angle_gamma   90.00
#
_symmetry.space_group_name_H-M   'P 1'
#
loop_
_entity.id
_entity.type
_entity.pdbx_description
1 polymer ?
#
loop_
_entity_poly.entity_id
_entity_poly.type
_entity_poly.pdbx_seq_one_letter_code
_entity_poly.pdbx_strand_id
1 'polypeptide(L)'
;VRGGLIDLFPMGSLVPFRVDLFDDEIDSIRTFDPDTQRSLYPVPEVRLLPGREFPMDDDARARFRSRWREMLEGDPTRSRIYKDMGNGVATAGIEYYLPLFFDETATVFDYLGEAATVVLHGDLEPAFQHFWQDTRERYRLVQGDPERPVLPPESLFLGIEQFYACAKPYAQLALRPPQSGAEEAEQSAYVEFAPLPALSVVRGAEDPLQRLTTHIRNTRQRVLLLAESNGRRESLLDFL
;
A
#
# COMPACT_ATOMS: atom_id res chain seq x y z
N VAL A 1 -23.58 6.95 -15.61
CA VAL A 1 -24.29 6.04 -16.53
C VAL A 1 -25.28 6.86 -17.34
N ARG A 2 -25.21 6.79 -18.65
CA ARG A 2 -26.15 7.44 -19.59
C ARG A 2 -26.74 6.34 -20.48
N GLY A 3 -27.95 5.90 -20.17
CA GLY A 3 -28.54 4.76 -20.90
C GLY A 3 -27.66 3.51 -20.75
N GLY A 4 -27.28 2.86 -21.85
CA GLY A 4 -26.41 1.70 -21.87
C GLY A 4 -24.91 1.98 -21.78
N LEU A 5 -24.45 3.19 -21.41
CA LEU A 5 -23.02 3.54 -21.33
C LEU A 5 -22.52 3.58 -19.89
N ILE A 6 -21.38 2.91 -19.63
CA ILE A 6 -20.65 2.97 -18.36
C ILE A 6 -19.23 3.46 -18.64
N ASP A 7 -18.86 4.59 -18.09
CA ASP A 7 -17.51 5.11 -18.16
C ASP A 7 -16.75 4.72 -16.88
N LEU A 8 -15.57 4.13 -17.05
CA LEU A 8 -14.72 3.60 -15.99
C LEU A 8 -13.32 4.19 -16.12
N PHE A 9 -12.73 4.57 -14.99
CA PHE A 9 -11.30 4.88 -14.93
C PHE A 9 -10.66 3.99 -13.85
N PRO A 10 -10.20 2.79 -14.24
CA PRO A 10 -9.65 1.83 -13.28
C PRO A 10 -8.39 2.35 -12.63
N MET A 11 -8.20 2.03 -11.36
CA MET A 11 -6.95 2.31 -10.64
C MET A 11 -5.77 1.65 -11.36
N GLY A 12 -4.68 2.40 -11.53
CA GLY A 12 -3.47 1.93 -12.24
C GLY A 12 -3.57 1.97 -13.77
N SER A 13 -4.73 2.33 -14.33
CA SER A 13 -4.85 2.58 -15.79
C SER A 13 -4.39 3.98 -16.14
N LEU A 14 -3.77 4.12 -17.31
CA LEU A 14 -3.36 5.42 -17.87
C LEU A 14 -4.50 6.08 -18.68
N VAL A 15 -5.53 5.31 -19.04
CA VAL A 15 -6.63 5.76 -19.89
C VAL A 15 -7.96 5.27 -19.33
N PRO A 16 -9.05 6.03 -19.51
CA PRO A 16 -10.38 5.59 -19.15
C PRO A 16 -10.98 4.68 -20.22
N PHE A 17 -12.00 3.90 -19.82
CA PHE A 17 -12.72 2.98 -20.68
C PHE A 17 -14.20 3.31 -20.70
N ARG A 18 -14.82 3.12 -21.84
CA ARG A 18 -16.26 3.19 -22.05
C ARG A 18 -16.77 1.82 -22.43
N VAL A 19 -17.68 1.31 -21.62
CA VAL A 19 -18.40 0.06 -21.86
C VAL A 19 -19.77 0.41 -22.43
N ASP A 20 -20.06 -0.10 -23.58
CA ASP A 20 -21.35 0.04 -24.25
C ASP A 20 -22.17 -1.23 -24.00
N LEU A 21 -23.36 -1.07 -23.48
CA LEU A 21 -24.23 -2.18 -23.11
C LEU A 21 -25.44 -2.21 -24.06
N PHE A 22 -25.75 -3.38 -24.56
CA PHE A 22 -27.01 -3.69 -25.18
C PHE A 22 -27.80 -4.58 -24.23
N ASP A 23 -28.81 -3.99 -23.57
CA ASP A 23 -29.51 -4.60 -22.46
C ASP A 23 -28.55 -5.00 -21.31
N ASP A 24 -28.40 -6.27 -21.01
CA ASP A 24 -27.51 -6.82 -19.96
C ASP A 24 -26.16 -7.29 -20.52
N GLU A 25 -25.95 -7.22 -21.83
CA GLU A 25 -24.74 -7.69 -22.49
C GLU A 25 -23.79 -6.55 -22.83
N ILE A 26 -22.50 -6.81 -22.76
CA ILE A 26 -21.46 -5.87 -23.21
C ILE A 26 -21.37 -5.95 -24.74
N ASP A 27 -21.80 -4.90 -25.42
CA ASP A 27 -21.66 -4.79 -26.87
C ASP A 27 -20.23 -4.43 -27.28
N SER A 28 -19.65 -3.42 -26.63
CA SER A 28 -18.27 -3.02 -26.90
C SER A 28 -17.59 -2.39 -25.69
N ILE A 29 -16.24 -2.52 -25.62
CA ILE A 29 -15.40 -1.79 -24.69
C ILE A 29 -14.41 -0.97 -25.51
N ARG A 30 -14.27 0.32 -25.20
CA ARG A 30 -13.38 1.24 -25.89
C ARG A 30 -12.65 2.13 -24.89
N THR A 31 -11.44 2.53 -25.21
CA THR A 31 -10.83 3.67 -24.53
C THR A 31 -11.51 4.95 -25.01
N PHE A 32 -11.51 6.00 -24.19
CA PHE A 32 -12.03 7.31 -24.61
C PHE A 32 -11.18 8.44 -24.04
N ASP A 33 -11.27 9.58 -24.68
CA ASP A 33 -10.63 10.81 -24.25
C ASP A 33 -11.54 11.54 -23.26
N PRO A 34 -11.09 11.80 -22.00
CA PRO A 34 -11.93 12.41 -20.97
C PRO A 34 -12.30 13.86 -21.27
N ASP A 35 -11.48 14.60 -22.03
CA ASP A 35 -11.70 16.01 -22.32
C ASP A 35 -12.69 16.17 -23.46
N THR A 36 -12.48 15.44 -24.55
CA THR A 36 -13.36 15.51 -25.76
C THR A 36 -14.54 14.55 -25.67
N GLN A 37 -14.56 13.62 -24.73
CA GLN A 37 -15.58 12.57 -24.58
C GLN A 37 -15.71 11.63 -25.79
N ARG A 38 -14.72 11.60 -26.67
CA ARG A 38 -14.73 10.74 -27.86
C ARG A 38 -14.11 9.38 -27.57
N SER A 39 -14.80 8.34 -28.04
CA SER A 39 -14.24 6.98 -28.02
C SER A 39 -13.07 6.90 -29.01
N LEU A 40 -11.99 6.20 -28.56
CA LEU A 40 -10.74 6.08 -29.33
C LEU A 40 -10.59 4.68 -29.92
N TYR A 41 -10.13 3.71 -29.11
CA TYR A 41 -9.77 2.37 -29.58
C TYR A 41 -10.65 1.31 -28.93
N PRO A 42 -11.11 0.29 -29.68
CA PRO A 42 -11.73 -0.88 -29.10
C PRO A 42 -10.69 -1.70 -28.34
N VAL A 43 -11.09 -2.28 -27.23
CA VAL A 43 -10.28 -3.20 -26.43
C VAL A 43 -11.10 -4.45 -26.11
N PRO A 44 -10.46 -5.64 -26.05
CA PRO A 44 -11.19 -6.89 -25.81
C PRO A 44 -11.64 -7.04 -24.36
N GLU A 45 -10.94 -6.43 -23.43
CA GLU A 45 -11.20 -6.53 -21.99
C GLU A 45 -10.74 -5.30 -21.24
N VAL A 46 -11.30 -5.07 -20.05
CA VAL A 46 -10.80 -4.15 -19.06
C VAL A 46 -10.59 -4.88 -17.75
N ARG A 47 -9.43 -4.71 -17.12
CA ARG A 47 -9.12 -5.31 -15.82
C ARG A 47 -9.48 -4.32 -14.73
N LEU A 48 -10.36 -4.74 -13.85
CA LEU A 48 -10.78 -3.98 -12.68
C LEU A 48 -10.22 -4.66 -11.44
N LEU A 49 -9.50 -3.89 -10.65
CA LEU A 49 -9.14 -4.33 -9.31
C LEU A 49 -10.32 -4.11 -8.37
N PRO A 50 -10.51 -4.97 -7.37
CA PRO A 50 -11.50 -4.74 -6.32
C PRO A 50 -11.28 -3.37 -5.68
N GLY A 51 -12.33 -2.60 -5.52
CA GLY A 51 -12.26 -1.30 -4.84
C GLY A 51 -12.16 -1.41 -3.32
N ARG A 52 -12.26 -2.63 -2.79
CA ARG A 52 -12.20 -2.96 -1.35
C ARG A 52 -11.58 -4.33 -1.16
N GLU A 53 -10.92 -4.52 -0.03
CA GLU A 53 -10.32 -5.81 0.36
C GLU A 53 -11.33 -6.78 0.99
N PHE A 54 -12.56 -6.36 1.21
CA PHE A 54 -13.63 -7.13 1.85
C PHE A 54 -14.92 -7.08 1.04
N PRO A 55 -15.68 -8.19 0.97
CA PRO A 55 -16.98 -8.25 0.33
C PRO A 55 -18.07 -7.58 1.18
N MET A 56 -19.18 -7.16 0.53
CA MET A 56 -20.30 -6.49 1.18
C MET A 56 -21.65 -7.13 0.83
N ASP A 57 -21.62 -8.36 0.27
CA ASP A 57 -22.82 -9.15 0.03
C ASP A 57 -23.45 -9.64 1.35
N ASP A 58 -24.62 -10.25 1.26
CA ASP A 58 -25.38 -10.70 2.41
C ASP A 58 -24.63 -11.74 3.23
N ASP A 59 -23.91 -12.65 2.59
CA ASP A 59 -23.14 -13.71 3.24
C ASP A 59 -21.96 -13.13 4.01
N ALA A 60 -21.23 -12.20 3.41
CA ALA A 60 -20.13 -11.51 4.06
C ALA A 60 -20.57 -10.71 5.27
N ARG A 61 -21.71 -10.00 5.16
CA ARG A 61 -22.30 -9.25 6.28
C ARG A 61 -22.76 -10.17 7.41
N ALA A 62 -23.35 -11.31 7.06
CA ALA A 62 -23.78 -12.30 8.05
C ALA A 62 -22.56 -12.91 8.77
N ARG A 63 -21.50 -13.28 8.02
CA ARG A 63 -20.22 -13.78 8.56
C ARG A 63 -19.57 -12.77 9.49
N PHE A 64 -19.42 -11.53 9.06
CA PHE A 64 -18.87 -10.44 9.86
C PHE A 64 -19.60 -10.31 11.21
N ARG A 65 -20.94 -10.29 11.19
CA ARG A 65 -21.75 -10.16 12.40
C ARG A 65 -21.68 -11.38 13.31
N SER A 66 -21.52 -12.58 12.76
CA SER A 66 -21.29 -13.80 13.56
C SER A 66 -19.96 -13.74 14.28
N ARG A 67 -18.88 -13.48 13.53
CA ARG A 67 -17.52 -13.39 14.07
C ARG A 67 -17.33 -12.22 15.02
N TRP A 68 -18.01 -11.11 14.79
CA TRP A 68 -18.03 -10.01 15.75
C TRP A 68 -18.44 -10.49 17.14
N ARG A 69 -19.53 -11.27 17.21
CA ARG A 69 -20.06 -11.79 18.49
C ARG A 69 -19.19 -12.89 19.11
N GLU A 70 -18.37 -13.55 18.30
CA GLU A 70 -17.44 -14.59 18.74
C GLU A 70 -16.11 -14.02 19.23
N MET A 71 -15.62 -12.99 18.57
CA MET A 71 -14.26 -12.49 18.77
C MET A 71 -14.18 -11.19 19.59
N LEU A 72 -15.26 -10.45 19.68
CA LEU A 72 -15.31 -9.18 20.39
C LEU A 72 -16.31 -9.26 21.55
N GLU A 73 -15.90 -8.74 22.70
CA GLU A 73 -16.72 -8.72 23.90
C GLU A 73 -17.73 -7.56 23.92
N GLY A 74 -18.79 -7.72 24.67
CA GLY A 74 -19.78 -6.69 24.92
C GLY A 74 -21.01 -6.77 24.01
N ASP A 75 -21.88 -5.76 24.11
CA ASP A 75 -23.11 -5.67 23.32
C ASP A 75 -22.81 -5.09 21.93
N PRO A 76 -22.92 -5.90 20.85
CA PRO A 76 -22.64 -5.45 19.48
C PRO A 76 -23.48 -4.26 19.04
N THR A 77 -24.68 -4.12 19.63
CA THR A 77 -25.60 -3.04 19.25
C THR A 77 -25.13 -1.66 19.72
N ARG A 78 -24.13 -1.58 20.56
CA ARG A 78 -23.50 -0.31 20.95
C ARG A 78 -22.54 0.19 19.87
N SER A 79 -21.96 -0.71 19.06
CA SER A 79 -21.04 -0.33 18.01
C SER A 79 -21.76 0.19 16.77
N ARG A 80 -21.35 1.37 16.30
CA ARG A 80 -21.80 1.93 15.03
C ARG A 80 -21.35 1.07 13.86
N ILE A 81 -20.12 0.54 13.88
CA ILE A 81 -19.56 -0.29 12.80
C ILE A 81 -20.43 -1.55 12.62
N TYR A 82 -20.79 -2.21 13.71
CA TYR A 82 -21.65 -3.38 13.65
C TYR A 82 -23.04 -3.09 13.05
N LYS A 83 -23.64 -1.94 13.42
CA LYS A 83 -24.95 -1.50 12.86
C LYS A 83 -24.84 -1.17 11.39
N ASP A 84 -23.83 -0.39 11.02
CA ASP A 84 -23.59 0.05 9.64
C ASP A 84 -23.36 -1.16 8.72
N MET A 85 -22.57 -2.15 9.17
CA MET A 85 -22.41 -3.42 8.45
C MET A 85 -23.74 -4.17 8.29
N GLY A 86 -24.59 -4.19 9.29
CA GLY A 86 -25.93 -4.78 9.17
C GLY A 86 -26.78 -4.11 8.09
N ASN A 87 -26.58 -2.81 7.88
CA ASN A 87 -27.31 -2.00 6.90
C ASN A 87 -26.60 -1.96 5.52
N GLY A 88 -25.51 -2.69 5.33
CA GLY A 88 -24.75 -2.68 4.08
C GLY A 88 -23.89 -1.43 3.87
N VAL A 89 -23.58 -0.70 4.94
CA VAL A 89 -22.75 0.51 4.90
C VAL A 89 -21.36 0.19 5.38
N ALA A 90 -20.36 0.39 4.50
CA ALA A 90 -18.94 0.31 4.85
C ALA A 90 -18.49 1.61 5.54
N THR A 91 -18.27 1.52 6.84
CA THR A 91 -17.79 2.65 7.65
C THR A 91 -16.28 2.81 7.50
N ALA A 92 -15.76 4.03 7.59
CA ALA A 92 -14.32 4.27 7.64
C ALA A 92 -13.67 3.52 8.83
N GLY A 93 -12.55 2.84 8.58
CA GLY A 93 -11.84 2.03 9.56
C GLY A 93 -12.33 0.57 9.65
N ILE A 94 -13.25 0.15 8.77
CA ILE A 94 -13.72 -1.25 8.73
C ILE A 94 -12.59 -2.21 8.35
N GLU A 95 -11.56 -1.72 7.68
CA GLU A 95 -10.35 -2.46 7.29
C GLU A 95 -9.63 -3.08 8.50
N TYR A 96 -9.72 -2.46 9.66
CA TYR A 96 -9.18 -3.01 10.92
C TYR A 96 -9.95 -4.23 11.44
N TYR A 97 -11.08 -4.57 10.82
CA TYR A 97 -11.88 -5.74 11.14
C TYR A 97 -11.83 -6.79 10.03
N LEU A 98 -10.82 -6.74 9.15
CA LEU A 98 -10.65 -7.68 8.04
C LEU A 98 -10.74 -9.15 8.45
N PRO A 99 -10.18 -9.60 9.60
CA PRO A 99 -10.33 -10.97 10.08
C PRO A 99 -11.77 -11.43 10.33
N LEU A 100 -12.74 -10.49 10.44
CA LEU A 100 -14.14 -10.86 10.60
C LEU A 100 -14.85 -11.23 9.29
N PHE A 101 -14.23 -10.93 8.15
CA PHE A 101 -14.77 -11.24 6.83
C PHE A 101 -14.32 -12.60 6.29
N PHE A 102 -13.14 -13.08 6.72
CA PHE A 102 -12.46 -14.24 6.14
C PHE A 102 -12.06 -15.25 7.21
N ASP A 103 -11.95 -16.52 6.80
CA ASP A 103 -11.43 -17.57 7.69
C ASP A 103 -9.95 -17.38 7.95
N GLU A 104 -9.22 -16.92 6.94
CA GLU A 104 -7.81 -16.59 6.99
C GLU A 104 -7.57 -15.27 6.24
N THR A 105 -6.62 -14.49 6.72
CA THR A 105 -6.12 -13.30 6.04
C THR A 105 -4.77 -13.59 5.41
N ALA A 106 -4.50 -12.95 4.26
CA ALA A 106 -3.25 -13.09 3.53
C ALA A 106 -2.26 -11.98 3.93
N THR A 107 -0.98 -12.27 3.73
CA THR A 107 0.12 -11.32 3.86
C THR A 107 0.67 -10.96 2.48
N VAL A 108 1.57 -9.99 2.40
CA VAL A 108 2.26 -9.67 1.15
C VAL A 108 3.00 -10.88 0.57
N PHE A 109 3.48 -11.79 1.42
CA PHE A 109 4.20 -13.00 0.98
C PHE A 109 3.34 -13.95 0.16
N ASP A 110 2.04 -14.00 0.41
CA ASP A 110 1.10 -14.88 -0.32
C ASP A 110 0.88 -14.41 -1.77
N TYR A 111 1.27 -13.17 -2.09
CA TYR A 111 1.21 -12.60 -3.44
C TYR A 111 2.55 -12.67 -4.19
N LEU A 112 3.64 -13.08 -3.53
CA LEU A 112 4.95 -13.14 -4.15
C LEU A 112 5.12 -14.45 -4.92
N GLY A 113 5.67 -14.36 -6.15
CA GLY A 113 6.08 -15.54 -6.90
C GLY A 113 7.37 -16.16 -6.35
N GLU A 114 7.63 -17.43 -6.64
CA GLU A 114 8.81 -18.19 -6.17
C GLU A 114 10.16 -17.53 -6.52
N ALA A 115 10.21 -16.76 -7.61
CA ALA A 115 11.41 -16.04 -8.06
C ALA A 115 11.62 -14.69 -7.35
N ALA A 116 10.77 -14.32 -6.39
CA ALA A 116 10.90 -13.06 -5.67
C ALA A 116 12.14 -13.06 -4.76
N THR A 117 12.75 -11.89 -4.63
CA THR A 117 13.85 -11.64 -3.68
C THR A 117 13.38 -10.67 -2.61
N VAL A 118 13.56 -11.02 -1.36
CA VAL A 118 13.25 -10.16 -0.22
C VAL A 118 14.49 -9.35 0.13
N VAL A 119 14.41 -8.04 0.01
CA VAL A 119 15.49 -7.12 0.37
C VAL A 119 15.26 -6.58 1.77
N LEU A 120 16.16 -6.91 2.69
CA LEU A 120 16.13 -6.46 4.08
C LEU A 120 17.05 -5.24 4.21
N HIS A 121 16.48 -4.08 4.51
CA HIS A 121 17.25 -2.83 4.59
C HIS A 121 17.45 -2.40 6.04
N GLY A 122 18.70 -2.37 6.48
CA GLY A 122 19.07 -2.01 7.84
C GLY A 122 18.82 -3.14 8.86
N ASP A 123 18.71 -2.76 10.12
CA ASP A 123 18.32 -3.67 11.21
C ASP A 123 16.82 -3.60 11.43
N LEU A 124 16.14 -4.70 11.19
CA LEU A 124 14.69 -4.79 11.29
C LEU A 124 14.20 -4.98 12.72
N GLU A 125 15.03 -5.56 13.59
CA GLU A 125 14.58 -5.90 14.95
C GLU A 125 14.15 -4.69 15.77
N PRO A 126 14.92 -3.59 15.84
CA PRO A 126 14.48 -2.37 16.52
C PRO A 126 13.21 -1.76 15.92
N ALA A 127 13.04 -1.83 14.58
CA ALA A 127 11.85 -1.33 13.91
C ALA A 127 10.60 -2.13 14.29
N PHE A 128 10.70 -3.47 14.32
CA PHE A 128 9.62 -4.34 14.79
C PHE A 128 9.30 -4.11 16.27
N GLN A 129 10.32 -4.00 17.12
CA GLN A 129 10.12 -3.73 18.54
C GLN A 129 9.38 -2.42 18.78
N HIS A 130 9.79 -1.35 18.09
CA HIS A 130 9.15 -0.05 18.20
C HIS A 130 7.69 -0.08 17.69
N PHE A 131 7.46 -0.67 16.51
CA PHE A 131 6.12 -0.85 15.96
C PHE A 131 5.19 -1.60 16.91
N TRP A 132 5.67 -2.71 17.48
CA TRP A 132 4.86 -3.51 18.37
C TRP A 132 4.63 -2.84 19.74
N GLN A 133 5.60 -2.09 20.23
CA GLN A 133 5.43 -1.29 21.44
C GLN A 133 4.33 -0.24 21.21
N ASP A 134 4.43 0.57 20.18
CA ASP A 134 3.44 1.60 19.84
C ASP A 134 2.05 1.01 19.64
N THR A 135 1.99 -0.11 18.91
CA THR A 135 0.72 -0.78 18.60
C THR A 135 0.04 -1.31 19.87
N ARG A 136 0.80 -1.93 20.75
CA ARG A 136 0.27 -2.42 22.03
C ARG A 136 -0.14 -1.29 22.97
N GLU A 137 0.59 -0.20 22.99
CA GLU A 137 0.22 0.97 23.78
C GLU A 137 -1.09 1.59 23.27
N ARG A 138 -1.25 1.75 21.96
CA ARG A 138 -2.51 2.23 21.35
C ARG A 138 -3.66 1.28 21.61
N TYR A 139 -3.44 -0.03 21.49
CA TYR A 139 -4.45 -1.04 21.78
C TYR A 139 -4.93 -0.93 23.23
N ARG A 140 -4.02 -0.81 24.21
CA ARG A 140 -4.36 -0.66 25.63
C ARG A 140 -5.23 0.57 25.92
N LEU A 141 -5.06 1.65 25.16
CA LEU A 141 -5.85 2.87 25.34
C LEU A 141 -7.29 2.72 24.85
N VAL A 142 -7.54 1.85 23.87
CA VAL A 142 -8.85 1.70 23.23
C VAL A 142 -9.53 0.36 23.50
N GLN A 143 -8.80 -0.64 24.01
CA GLN A 143 -9.37 -1.91 24.42
C GLN A 143 -10.44 -1.67 25.50
N GLY A 144 -11.59 -2.28 25.32
CA GLY A 144 -12.72 -2.11 26.26
C GLY A 144 -13.66 -0.94 25.92
N ASP A 145 -13.41 -0.18 24.83
CA ASP A 145 -14.39 0.77 24.32
C ASP A 145 -15.58 -0.01 23.72
N PRO A 146 -16.78 0.04 24.33
CA PRO A 146 -17.92 -0.73 23.86
C PRO A 146 -18.53 -0.17 22.56
N GLU A 147 -18.21 1.05 22.19
CA GLU A 147 -18.68 1.66 20.93
C GLU A 147 -17.77 1.33 19.76
N ARG A 148 -16.48 1.10 20.05
CA ARG A 148 -15.44 0.76 19.07
C ARG A 148 -14.51 -0.34 19.58
N PRO A 149 -15.05 -1.54 19.85
CA PRO A 149 -14.20 -2.65 20.28
C PRO A 149 -13.20 -2.98 19.16
N VAL A 150 -11.96 -3.23 19.54
CA VAL A 150 -10.86 -3.47 18.60
C VAL A 150 -10.34 -4.90 18.73
N LEU A 151 -9.93 -5.48 17.61
CA LEU A 151 -9.28 -6.79 17.60
C LEU A 151 -7.88 -6.71 18.21
N PRO A 152 -7.38 -7.82 18.82
CA PRO A 152 -6.01 -7.90 19.27
C PRO A 152 -5.04 -7.63 18.11
N PRO A 153 -3.94 -6.89 18.32
CA PRO A 153 -2.97 -6.57 17.25
C PRO A 153 -2.43 -7.79 16.51
N GLU A 154 -2.29 -8.89 17.21
CA GLU A 154 -1.81 -10.17 16.67
C GLU A 154 -2.73 -10.76 15.59
N SER A 155 -3.99 -10.32 15.54
CA SER A 155 -4.95 -10.69 14.48
C SER A 155 -4.72 -9.93 13.17
N LEU A 156 -3.97 -8.83 13.21
CA LEU A 156 -3.81 -7.89 12.10
C LEU A 156 -2.38 -7.77 11.58
N PHE A 157 -1.39 -8.03 12.44
CA PHE A 157 0.01 -7.76 12.13
C PHE A 157 0.90 -8.96 12.44
N LEU A 158 1.88 -9.19 11.58
CA LEU A 158 2.89 -10.23 11.80
C LEU A 158 3.87 -9.80 12.91
N GLY A 159 4.18 -10.73 13.79
CA GLY A 159 5.36 -10.61 14.64
C GLY A 159 6.66 -10.83 13.85
N ILE A 160 7.81 -10.49 14.45
CA ILE A 160 9.11 -10.61 13.78
C ILE A 160 9.43 -12.06 13.41
N GLU A 161 9.11 -13.02 14.28
CA GLU A 161 9.34 -14.45 14.01
C GLU A 161 8.49 -14.95 12.83
N GLN A 162 7.22 -14.54 12.77
CA GLN A 162 6.32 -14.87 11.67
C GLN A 162 6.81 -14.24 10.37
N PHE A 163 7.25 -12.99 10.40
CA PHE A 163 7.84 -12.32 9.24
C PHE A 163 9.02 -13.11 8.68
N TYR A 164 9.98 -13.48 9.53
CA TYR A 164 11.14 -14.26 9.08
C TYR A 164 10.75 -15.67 8.61
N ALA A 165 9.76 -16.29 9.21
CA ALA A 165 9.24 -17.58 8.75
C ALA A 165 8.64 -17.46 7.34
N CYS A 166 7.87 -16.40 7.06
CA CYS A 166 7.31 -16.12 5.74
C CYS A 166 8.39 -15.73 4.71
N ALA A 167 9.43 -15.00 5.13
CA ALA A 167 10.52 -14.58 4.25
C ALA A 167 11.50 -15.70 3.91
N LYS A 168 11.63 -16.72 4.77
CA LYS A 168 12.62 -17.79 4.65
C LYS A 168 12.62 -18.55 3.32
N PRO A 169 11.50 -18.85 2.67
CA PRO A 169 11.47 -19.56 1.39
C PRO A 169 12.08 -18.76 0.23
N TYR A 170 12.20 -17.45 0.35
CA TYR A 170 12.65 -16.55 -0.71
C TYR A 170 14.16 -16.31 -0.65
N ALA A 171 14.76 -15.98 -1.80
CA ALA A 171 16.10 -15.42 -1.83
C ALA A 171 16.12 -14.12 -1.03
N GLN A 172 17.16 -13.92 -0.22
CA GLN A 172 17.26 -12.76 0.67
C GLN A 172 18.51 -11.96 0.37
N LEU A 173 18.37 -10.64 0.34
CA LEU A 173 19.47 -9.68 0.25
C LEU A 173 19.40 -8.73 1.44
N ALA A 174 20.37 -8.80 2.34
CA ALA A 174 20.47 -7.88 3.47
C ALA A 174 21.41 -6.73 3.17
N LEU A 175 20.88 -5.50 3.20
CA LEU A 175 21.64 -4.27 3.06
C LEU A 175 21.91 -3.69 4.45
N ARG A 176 23.15 -3.74 4.91
CA ARG A 176 23.55 -3.26 6.23
C ARG A 176 24.63 -2.19 6.13
N PRO A 177 24.67 -1.22 7.04
CA PRO A 177 25.83 -0.33 7.12
C PRO A 177 27.08 -1.14 7.47
N PRO A 178 28.28 -0.74 7.01
CA PRO A 178 29.51 -1.41 7.35
C PRO A 178 29.71 -1.39 8.88
N GLN A 179 29.86 -2.56 9.47
CA GLN A 179 30.18 -2.71 10.90
C GLN A 179 31.69 -2.76 11.08
N SER A 180 32.24 -1.88 11.92
CA SER A 180 33.65 -1.92 12.27
C SER A 180 33.95 -3.21 13.05
N GLY A 181 34.78 -4.10 12.48
CA GLY A 181 35.22 -5.32 13.16
C GLY A 181 34.36 -6.57 12.97
N ALA A 182 33.34 -6.56 12.11
CA ALA A 182 32.65 -7.78 11.74
C ALA A 182 33.55 -8.64 10.85
N GLU A 183 33.76 -9.92 11.25
CA GLU A 183 34.35 -10.92 10.37
C GLU A 183 33.51 -11.01 9.08
N GLU A 184 34.18 -11.00 7.92
CA GLU A 184 33.54 -11.10 6.62
C GLU A 184 32.75 -12.42 6.56
N ALA A 185 31.44 -12.34 6.51
CA ALA A 185 30.65 -13.51 6.19
C ALA A 185 30.99 -13.97 4.75
N GLU A 186 31.19 -15.26 4.54
CA GLU A 186 31.61 -15.85 3.25
C GLU A 186 30.79 -15.41 2.01
N GLN A 187 29.63 -14.78 2.23
CA GLN A 187 28.70 -14.32 1.16
C GLN A 187 28.39 -12.82 1.25
N SER A 188 29.28 -12.01 1.83
CA SER A 188 29.11 -10.56 1.88
C SER A 188 29.93 -9.85 0.80
N ALA A 189 29.32 -8.87 0.14
CA ALA A 189 30.01 -7.97 -0.78
C ALA A 189 29.94 -6.54 -0.23
N TYR A 190 31.09 -5.87 -0.21
CA TYR A 190 31.16 -4.47 0.17
C TYR A 190 31.01 -3.59 -1.06
N VAL A 191 30.11 -2.63 -0.99
CA VAL A 191 30.00 -1.56 -1.98
C VAL A 191 30.46 -0.28 -1.32
N GLU A 192 31.54 0.28 -1.82
CA GLU A 192 32.04 1.56 -1.35
C GLU A 192 31.18 2.70 -1.92
N PHE A 193 30.59 3.49 -1.04
CA PHE A 193 29.82 4.67 -1.41
C PHE A 193 30.62 5.92 -1.10
N ALA A 194 30.87 6.74 -2.11
CA ALA A 194 31.37 8.08 -1.88
C ALA A 194 30.25 8.95 -1.26
N PRO A 195 30.57 9.82 -0.29
CA PRO A 195 29.57 10.73 0.26
C PRO A 195 29.04 11.65 -0.84
N LEU A 196 27.75 11.93 -0.79
CA LEU A 196 27.14 12.90 -1.69
C LEU A 196 27.75 14.28 -1.43
N PRO A 197 28.04 15.05 -2.49
CA PRO A 197 28.46 16.43 -2.33
C PRO A 197 27.35 17.24 -1.64
N ALA A 198 27.68 18.41 -1.07
CA ALA A 198 26.73 19.28 -0.39
C ALA A 198 25.76 19.93 -1.39
N LEU A 199 24.71 19.21 -1.77
CA LEU A 199 23.68 19.61 -2.75
C LEU A 199 22.43 20.23 -2.12
N SER A 200 22.43 20.45 -0.81
CA SER A 200 21.26 20.98 -0.08
C SER A 200 20.81 22.33 -0.64
N VAL A 201 19.49 22.48 -0.67
CA VAL A 201 18.80 23.74 -1.04
C VAL A 201 19.22 24.86 -0.11
N VAL A 202 19.65 25.98 -0.66
CA VAL A 202 20.00 27.19 0.11
C VAL A 202 18.78 28.10 0.12
N ARG A 203 17.98 28.03 1.20
CA ARG A 203 16.78 28.87 1.36
C ARG A 203 17.17 30.34 1.39
N GLY A 204 16.46 31.16 0.61
CA GLY A 204 16.70 32.61 0.53
C GLY A 204 17.79 33.03 -0.44
N ALA A 205 18.45 32.10 -1.13
CA ALA A 205 19.35 32.44 -2.25
C ALA A 205 18.52 32.82 -3.48
N GLU A 206 19.11 33.61 -4.38
CA GLU A 206 18.51 33.98 -5.68
C GLU A 206 18.24 32.73 -6.55
N ASP A 207 19.15 31.75 -6.49
CA ASP A 207 18.95 30.41 -7.06
C ASP A 207 19.13 29.34 -5.95
N PRO A 208 18.03 28.85 -5.36
CA PRO A 208 18.08 27.88 -4.30
C PRO A 208 18.69 26.53 -4.69
N LEU A 209 18.64 26.14 -5.96
CA LEU A 209 19.11 24.86 -6.49
C LEU A 209 20.46 24.96 -7.21
N GLN A 210 21.15 26.10 -7.17
CA GLN A 210 22.41 26.33 -7.86
C GLN A 210 23.46 25.23 -7.64
N ARG A 211 23.55 24.69 -6.42
CA ARG A 211 24.51 23.61 -6.12
C ARG A 211 24.17 22.32 -6.87
N LEU A 212 22.90 21.98 -6.93
CA LEU A 212 22.42 20.80 -7.64
C LEU A 212 22.59 20.95 -9.14
N THR A 213 22.13 22.06 -9.71
CA THR A 213 22.27 22.35 -11.16
C THR A 213 23.72 22.39 -11.61
N THR A 214 24.60 23.01 -10.80
CA THR A 214 26.04 23.03 -11.06
C THR A 214 26.64 21.61 -11.02
N HIS A 215 26.24 20.80 -10.05
CA HIS A 215 26.70 19.40 -9.96
C HIS A 215 26.25 18.59 -11.17
N ILE A 216 24.97 18.66 -11.55
CA ILE A 216 24.43 17.95 -12.72
C ILE A 216 25.17 18.33 -14.00
N ARG A 217 25.49 19.62 -14.19
CA ARG A 217 26.20 20.09 -15.37
C ARG A 217 27.66 19.65 -15.44
N ASN A 218 28.33 19.51 -14.30
CA ASN A 218 29.76 19.25 -14.22
C ASN A 218 30.11 17.76 -14.01
N THR A 219 29.18 16.94 -13.53
CA THR A 219 29.44 15.52 -13.31
C THR A 219 29.41 14.75 -14.63
N ARG A 220 30.32 13.75 -14.74
CA ARG A 220 30.30 12.76 -15.84
C ARG A 220 29.45 11.53 -15.48
N GLN A 221 28.96 11.46 -14.28
CA GLN A 221 28.17 10.34 -13.78
C GLN A 221 26.67 10.56 -14.06
N ARG A 222 25.91 9.49 -14.12
CA ARG A 222 24.45 9.58 -14.17
C ARG A 222 23.93 9.99 -12.80
N VAL A 223 23.05 10.98 -12.77
CA VAL A 223 22.38 11.45 -11.55
C VAL A 223 20.95 10.95 -11.55
N LEU A 224 20.56 10.23 -10.50
CA LEU A 224 19.18 9.83 -10.26
C LEU A 224 18.58 10.72 -9.18
N LEU A 225 17.52 11.43 -9.52
CA LEU A 225 16.73 12.23 -8.59
C LEU A 225 15.45 11.50 -8.25
N LEU A 226 15.21 11.27 -6.97
CA LEU A 226 14.00 10.63 -6.46
C LEU A 226 13.08 11.68 -5.86
N ALA A 227 11.84 11.70 -6.31
CA ALA A 227 10.79 12.57 -5.77
C ALA A 227 9.72 11.73 -5.05
N GLU A 228 9.23 12.22 -3.91
CA GLU A 228 8.23 11.54 -3.09
C GLU A 228 6.83 11.47 -3.75
N SER A 229 6.58 12.33 -4.74
CA SER A 229 5.30 12.38 -5.46
C SER A 229 5.48 12.95 -6.87
N ASN A 230 4.49 12.69 -7.73
CA ASN A 230 4.47 13.24 -9.08
C ASN A 230 4.47 14.78 -9.07
N GLY A 231 3.73 15.42 -8.15
CA GLY A 231 3.73 16.88 -8.03
C GLY A 231 5.10 17.44 -7.66
N ARG A 232 5.84 16.78 -6.74
CA ARG A 232 7.21 17.18 -6.41
C ARG A 232 8.17 16.92 -7.56
N ARG A 233 7.95 15.86 -8.34
CA ARG A 233 8.74 15.59 -9.56
C ARG A 233 8.59 16.71 -10.57
N GLU A 234 7.35 17.10 -10.90
CA GLU A 234 7.09 18.19 -11.84
C GLU A 234 7.70 19.51 -11.34
N SER A 235 7.46 19.85 -10.07
CA SER A 235 8.09 21.04 -9.48
C SER A 235 9.62 21.04 -9.56
N LEU A 236 10.26 19.87 -9.38
CA LEU A 236 11.71 19.75 -9.50
C LEU A 236 12.18 19.90 -10.95
N LEU A 237 11.43 19.37 -11.91
CA LEU A 237 11.72 19.51 -13.34
C LEU A 237 11.60 20.98 -13.82
N ASP A 238 10.64 21.73 -13.28
CA ASP A 238 10.47 23.16 -13.58
C ASP A 238 11.65 24.01 -13.10
N PHE A 239 12.40 23.54 -12.10
CA PHE A 239 13.56 24.24 -11.52
C PHE A 239 14.91 23.80 -12.11
N LEU A 240 14.97 22.72 -12.88
CA LEU A 240 16.23 22.17 -13.47
C LEU A 240 16.40 22.53 -14.92
#